data_7a7a333500a2178255a3b6af1ba14d61
#
_entry.id   7a7a333500a2178255a3b6af1ba14d61
#
_cell.length_a   1.000
_cell.length_b   1.000
_cell.length_c   1.000
_cell.angle_alpha   90.00
_cell.angle_beta   90.00
_cell.angle_gamma   90.00
#
_symmetry.space_group_name_H-M   'P 1'
#
loop_
_entity.id
_entity.type
_entity.pdbx_description
1 polymer ?
#
loop_
_entity_poly.entity_id
_entity_poly.type
_entity_poly.pdbx_seq_one_letter_code
_entity_poly.pdbx_strand_id
1 'polypeptide(L)'
;MTTRPTRRSFALLAVGIAGSLVLAGAPARAQEKVVRIGYQKYGTLILLKNKGLLEARLKPLGYQVKWAEFPAGPQLLEAVNAGAVDFGNTGEAPPIFAQAAGAPLVYVGYEPAAPQGEAILVPKDSPLKTLADLKGRTIALNKGSNVHYLLVKALEQAGVPYSDVKTAFLTPADARAAFERGSVDAWAIWDPFQAAAEKTLAARQLTDGTGIVANYQFYLSTRSFVDQAPQVVDAVLAGVAEIGAWVKANPKAAAAEFSPLIGIPEPILEVALARQQYDVKPITPEVAVAQQKVADAFHALGLIPRPIRIADALRAPKS
;
A
#
# COMPACT_ATOMS: atom_id res chain seq x y z
N MET A 1 5.34 -42.98 79.55
CA MET A 1 6.65 -42.87 80.20
C MET A 1 7.38 -41.79 79.45
N THR A 2 7.36 -40.53 79.93
CA THR A 2 8.38 -39.81 80.69
C THR A 2 9.74 -39.92 79.94
N THR A 3 10.37 -38.86 79.46
CA THR A 3 10.89 -37.71 80.27
C THR A 3 11.38 -36.59 79.31
N ARG A 4 11.14 -35.32 79.69
CA ARG A 4 12.00 -34.15 79.38
C ARG A 4 13.26 -34.23 80.29
N PRO A 5 14.39 -33.56 80.06
CA PRO A 5 14.60 -32.11 79.94
C PRO A 5 15.77 -31.76 79.01
N THR A 6 16.36 -30.60 78.76
CA THR A 6 16.64 -29.35 79.49
C THR A 6 17.22 -28.31 78.59
N ARG A 7 17.02 -27.05 78.91
CA ARG A 7 17.58 -25.82 78.28
C ARG A 7 19.08 -25.73 78.42
N ARG A 8 19.78 -25.23 77.42
CA ARG A 8 21.00 -24.41 77.60
C ARG A 8 21.06 -23.30 76.55
N SER A 9 21.05 -22.09 77.07
CA SER A 9 21.24 -20.83 76.35
C SER A 9 22.68 -20.69 75.92
N PHE A 10 22.91 -20.29 74.65
CA PHE A 10 24.14 -19.65 74.22
C PHE A 10 23.81 -18.39 73.48
N ALA A 11 24.15 -17.28 74.08
CA ALA A 11 24.16 -15.96 73.47
C ALA A 11 25.39 -15.85 72.53
N LEU A 12 25.22 -15.52 71.29
CA LEU A 12 26.28 -15.12 70.39
C LEU A 12 25.95 -13.78 69.75
N LEU A 13 26.83 -12.86 69.98
CA LEU A 13 26.86 -11.51 69.42
C LEU A 13 26.79 -11.58 67.88
N ALA A 14 25.82 -10.92 67.28
CA ALA A 14 25.78 -10.63 65.85
C ALA A 14 26.34 -9.22 65.63
N VAL A 15 27.54 -9.14 65.07
CA VAL A 15 28.14 -7.90 64.53
C VAL A 15 27.45 -7.61 63.19
N GLY A 16 26.67 -6.52 63.17
CA GLY A 16 26.03 -6.03 61.96
C GLY A 16 27.03 -5.38 61.03
N ILE A 17 27.25 -6.01 59.89
CA ILE A 17 27.85 -5.36 58.70
C ILE A 17 26.72 -4.88 57.83
N ALA A 18 26.40 -3.56 57.86
CA ALA A 18 25.51 -2.89 56.94
C ALA A 18 26.25 -2.74 55.59
N GLY A 19 26.13 -3.75 54.73
CA GLY A 19 26.55 -3.66 53.34
C GLY A 19 25.52 -2.84 52.55
N SER A 20 25.82 -1.58 52.27
CA SER A 20 25.06 -0.76 51.30
C SER A 20 25.21 -1.35 49.91
N LEU A 21 24.21 -2.15 49.44
CA LEU A 21 24.08 -2.51 48.04
C LEU A 21 23.74 -1.24 47.26
N VAL A 22 24.73 -0.64 46.63
CA VAL A 22 24.51 0.33 45.55
C VAL A 22 23.97 -0.47 44.35
N LEU A 23 22.65 -0.53 44.19
CA LEU A 23 22.03 -0.95 42.94
C LEU A 23 22.43 0.08 41.88
N ALA A 24 23.50 -0.17 41.16
CA ALA A 24 23.80 0.51 39.93
C ALA A 24 22.64 0.21 38.96
N GLY A 25 21.71 1.14 38.86
CA GLY A 25 20.61 1.07 37.90
C GLY A 25 21.24 0.88 36.50
N ALA A 26 21.08 -0.32 35.91
CA ALA A 26 21.37 -0.52 34.52
C ALA A 26 20.56 0.55 33.73
N PRO A 27 21.15 1.27 32.78
CA PRO A 27 20.42 2.23 31.98
C PRO A 27 19.24 1.49 31.35
N ALA A 28 18.02 1.93 31.65
CA ALA A 28 16.83 1.42 31.02
C ALA A 28 17.03 1.63 29.52
N ARG A 29 17.32 0.54 28.80
CA ARG A 29 17.44 0.56 27.35
C ARG A 29 16.08 1.02 26.84
N ALA A 30 16.01 2.23 26.32
CA ALA A 30 14.80 2.75 25.73
C ALA A 30 14.29 1.70 24.73
N GLN A 31 13.09 1.19 24.94
CA GLN A 31 12.50 0.18 24.08
C GLN A 31 12.41 0.79 22.67
N GLU A 32 13.16 0.25 21.72
CA GLU A 32 13.19 0.73 20.35
C GLU A 32 11.78 0.66 19.78
N LYS A 33 11.29 1.79 19.33
CA LYS A 33 9.97 1.90 18.69
C LYS A 33 10.07 1.32 17.28
N VAL A 34 9.01 0.69 16.82
CA VAL A 34 8.97 0.08 15.48
C VAL A 34 7.91 0.78 14.65
N VAL A 35 8.27 1.12 13.40
CA VAL A 35 7.31 1.46 12.34
C VAL A 35 7.22 0.31 11.34
N ARG A 36 6.01 -0.16 11.05
CA ARG A 36 5.74 -1.26 10.12
C ARG A 36 5.20 -0.68 8.82
N ILE A 37 5.96 -0.85 7.74
CA ILE A 37 5.65 -0.28 6.44
C ILE A 37 5.29 -1.37 5.45
N GLY A 38 4.07 -1.28 4.92
CA GLY A 38 3.61 -2.11 3.82
C GLY A 38 4.01 -1.52 2.47
N TYR A 39 4.54 -2.36 1.57
CA TYR A 39 4.88 -1.95 0.21
C TYR A 39 4.45 -2.99 -0.82
N GLN A 40 4.43 -2.61 -2.08
CA GLN A 40 4.10 -3.46 -3.22
C GLN A 40 5.25 -3.44 -4.22
N LYS A 41 5.22 -4.33 -5.23
CA LYS A 41 6.22 -4.38 -6.30
C LYS A 41 6.04 -3.24 -7.32
N TYR A 42 5.77 -2.04 -6.83
CA TYR A 42 5.73 -0.79 -7.60
C TYR A 42 5.90 0.43 -6.69
N GLY A 43 6.04 1.62 -7.28
CA GLY A 43 6.07 2.90 -6.56
C GLY A 43 7.38 3.17 -5.82
N THR A 44 7.38 4.25 -5.05
CA THR A 44 8.59 4.78 -4.41
C THR A 44 9.03 4.02 -3.16
N LEU A 45 8.09 3.35 -2.44
CA LEU A 45 8.42 2.69 -1.16
C LEU A 45 9.40 1.52 -1.31
N ILE A 46 9.32 0.75 -2.39
CA ILE A 46 10.28 -0.35 -2.62
C ILE A 46 11.71 0.17 -2.86
N LEU A 47 11.87 1.30 -3.56
CA LEU A 47 13.17 1.94 -3.75
C LEU A 47 13.67 2.58 -2.46
N LEU A 48 12.80 3.22 -1.68
CA LEU A 48 13.13 3.79 -0.38
C LEU A 48 13.67 2.71 0.56
N LYS A 49 13.02 1.52 0.57
CA LYS A 49 13.49 0.34 1.28
C LYS A 49 14.87 -0.12 0.78
N ASN A 50 15.03 -0.27 -0.53
CA ASN A 50 16.26 -0.78 -1.13
C ASN A 50 17.47 0.12 -0.80
N LYS A 51 17.28 1.43 -0.78
CA LYS A 51 18.34 2.40 -0.46
C LYS A 51 18.66 2.50 1.04
N GLY A 52 17.86 1.93 1.93
CA GLY A 52 18.06 2.03 3.39
C GLY A 52 17.95 3.47 3.93
N LEU A 53 17.39 4.40 3.15
CA LEU A 53 17.32 5.81 3.52
C LEU A 53 16.39 6.06 4.69
N LEU A 54 15.33 5.28 4.78
CA LEU A 54 14.34 5.47 5.84
C LEU A 54 14.88 5.01 7.19
N GLU A 55 15.61 3.90 7.24
CA GLU A 55 16.28 3.40 8.43
C GLU A 55 17.27 4.45 8.99
N ALA A 56 18.08 5.02 8.11
CA ALA A 56 19.02 6.08 8.49
C ALA A 56 18.31 7.32 9.05
N ARG A 57 17.18 7.72 8.43
CA ARG A 57 16.38 8.87 8.80
C ARG A 57 15.64 8.68 10.14
N LEU A 58 15.16 7.48 10.42
CA LEU A 58 14.35 7.18 11.61
C LEU A 58 15.17 6.74 12.82
N LYS A 59 16.41 6.29 12.63
CA LYS A 59 17.32 5.91 13.72
C LYS A 59 17.51 7.01 14.77
N PRO A 60 17.74 8.30 14.42
CA PRO A 60 17.84 9.38 15.41
C PRO A 60 16.54 9.62 16.19
N LEU A 61 15.38 9.23 15.64
CA LEU A 61 14.08 9.32 16.30
C LEU A 61 13.77 8.11 17.20
N GLY A 62 14.70 7.14 17.30
CA GLY A 62 14.55 5.93 18.10
C GLY A 62 13.63 4.88 17.48
N TYR A 63 13.43 4.89 16.15
CA TYR A 63 12.59 3.94 15.45
C TYR A 63 13.40 2.97 14.61
N GLN A 64 12.97 1.71 14.64
CA GLN A 64 13.33 0.68 13.66
C GLN A 64 12.25 0.58 12.59
N VAL A 65 12.65 0.29 11.34
CA VAL A 65 11.73 0.05 10.23
C VAL A 65 11.56 -1.44 10.01
N LYS A 66 10.32 -1.90 9.91
CA LYS A 66 9.97 -3.25 9.45
C LYS A 66 9.15 -3.15 8.18
N TRP A 67 9.61 -3.83 7.14
CA TRP A 67 8.98 -3.85 5.82
C TRP A 67 8.20 -5.14 5.61
N ALA A 68 7.01 -5.02 5.03
CA ALA A 68 6.19 -6.16 4.61
C ALA A 68 5.72 -5.96 3.16
N GLU A 69 5.93 -6.98 2.31
CA GLU A 69 5.50 -6.98 0.92
C GLU A 69 4.07 -7.49 0.79
N PHE A 70 3.28 -6.83 -0.06
CA PHE A 70 1.91 -7.22 -0.39
C PHE A 70 1.70 -7.32 -1.90
N PRO A 71 0.86 -8.25 -2.37
CA PRO A 71 0.62 -8.44 -3.81
C PRO A 71 -0.19 -7.30 -4.43
N ALA A 72 -1.02 -6.60 -3.63
CA ALA A 72 -1.85 -5.49 -4.06
C ALA A 72 -2.34 -4.63 -2.87
N GLY A 73 -2.90 -3.47 -3.18
CA GLY A 73 -3.41 -2.50 -2.20
C GLY A 73 -4.48 -3.04 -1.25
N PRO A 74 -5.50 -3.78 -1.69
CA PRO A 74 -6.49 -4.35 -0.80
C PRO A 74 -5.89 -5.20 0.32
N GLN A 75 -4.96 -6.12 0.02
CA GLN A 75 -4.31 -6.96 1.01
C GLN A 75 -3.41 -6.16 1.97
N LEU A 76 -2.76 -5.09 1.47
CA LEU A 76 -2.02 -4.17 2.33
C LEU A 76 -2.95 -3.49 3.34
N LEU A 77 -4.12 -3.02 2.91
CA LEU A 77 -5.05 -2.33 3.79
C LEU A 77 -5.82 -3.27 4.73
N GLU A 78 -5.97 -4.55 4.40
CA GLU A 78 -6.39 -5.58 5.35
C GLU A 78 -5.39 -5.68 6.51
N ALA A 79 -4.07 -5.64 6.22
CA ALA A 79 -3.02 -5.64 7.23
C ALA A 79 -2.99 -4.34 8.06
N VAL A 80 -3.30 -3.19 7.45
CA VAL A 80 -3.51 -1.92 8.17
C VAL A 80 -4.70 -2.03 9.12
N ASN A 81 -5.82 -2.58 8.66
CA ASN A 81 -7.02 -2.77 9.49
C ASN A 81 -6.77 -3.74 10.64
N ALA A 82 -5.97 -4.78 10.43
CA ALA A 82 -5.56 -5.73 11.46
C ALA A 82 -4.48 -5.17 12.42
N GLY A 83 -4.01 -3.94 12.22
CA GLY A 83 -2.94 -3.34 13.03
C GLY A 83 -1.56 -3.95 12.80
N ALA A 84 -1.35 -4.67 11.71
CA ALA A 84 -0.07 -5.28 11.35
C ALA A 84 0.84 -4.33 10.54
N VAL A 85 0.29 -3.27 9.96
CA VAL A 85 0.97 -2.22 9.18
C VAL A 85 0.56 -0.85 9.71
N ASP A 86 1.54 0.05 9.87
CA ASP A 86 1.33 1.41 10.36
C ASP A 86 1.25 2.44 9.23
N PHE A 87 1.94 2.18 8.11
CA PHE A 87 2.06 3.06 6.96
C PHE A 87 2.22 2.26 5.68
N GLY A 88 1.63 2.74 4.58
CA GLY A 88 1.79 2.14 3.26
C GLY A 88 1.25 3.02 2.15
N ASN A 89 1.39 2.54 0.90
CA ASN A 89 0.78 3.22 -0.25
C ASN A 89 -0.11 2.27 -1.04
N THR A 90 -1.17 2.83 -1.58
CA THR A 90 -2.07 2.14 -2.51
C THR A 90 -2.59 3.13 -3.53
N GLY A 91 -3.24 2.64 -4.58
CA GLY A 91 -4.03 3.50 -5.44
C GLY A 91 -5.32 4.02 -4.78
N GLU A 92 -6.18 4.63 -5.58
CA GLU A 92 -7.37 5.36 -5.10
C GLU A 92 -8.52 4.45 -4.61
N ALA A 93 -8.68 3.26 -5.16
CA ALA A 93 -9.83 2.41 -4.82
C ALA A 93 -9.66 1.62 -3.50
N PRO A 94 -8.52 1.01 -3.17
CA PRO A 94 -8.38 0.20 -1.96
C PRO A 94 -8.77 0.91 -0.65
N PRO A 95 -8.44 2.21 -0.43
CA PRO A 95 -8.84 2.92 0.79
C PRO A 95 -10.34 3.03 0.98
N ILE A 96 -11.10 3.08 -0.11
CA ILE A 96 -12.57 3.14 -0.10
C ILE A 96 -13.14 1.86 0.55
N PHE A 97 -12.68 0.70 0.10
CA PHE A 97 -13.11 -0.59 0.65
C PHE A 97 -12.68 -0.74 2.11
N ALA A 98 -11.44 -0.37 2.45
CA ALA A 98 -10.93 -0.44 3.81
C ALA A 98 -11.71 0.47 4.76
N GLN A 99 -12.00 1.72 4.37
CA GLN A 99 -12.78 2.66 5.16
C GLN A 99 -14.23 2.17 5.31
N ALA A 100 -14.85 1.62 4.27
CA ALA A 100 -16.17 1.03 4.35
C ALA A 100 -16.23 -0.19 5.29
N ALA A 101 -15.14 -0.94 5.39
CA ALA A 101 -14.95 -2.02 6.35
C ALA A 101 -14.61 -1.56 7.78
N GLY A 102 -14.42 -0.24 8.00
CA GLY A 102 -14.15 0.33 9.32
C GLY A 102 -12.66 0.44 9.68
N ALA A 103 -11.76 0.29 8.72
CA ALA A 103 -10.33 0.46 8.96
C ALA A 103 -10.02 1.87 9.48
N PRO A 104 -9.20 2.01 10.55
CA PRO A 104 -8.85 3.31 11.14
C PRO A 104 -7.75 4.01 10.34
N LEU A 105 -7.92 4.10 9.02
CA LEU A 105 -6.94 4.70 8.12
C LEU A 105 -7.05 6.23 8.05
N VAL A 106 -5.92 6.85 7.69
CA VAL A 106 -5.79 8.29 7.43
C VAL A 106 -5.00 8.50 6.15
N TYR A 107 -5.54 9.33 5.25
CA TYR A 107 -4.82 9.82 4.08
C TYR A 107 -3.78 10.86 4.53
N VAL A 108 -2.50 10.60 4.29
CA VAL A 108 -1.40 11.46 4.74
C VAL A 108 -0.65 12.13 3.59
N GLY A 109 -0.85 11.68 2.37
CA GLY A 109 -0.28 12.26 1.16
C GLY A 109 -0.81 11.56 -0.10
N TYR A 110 -0.57 12.15 -1.26
CA TYR A 110 -0.91 11.57 -2.56
C TYR A 110 0.14 11.90 -3.62
N GLU A 111 0.20 11.09 -4.67
CA GLU A 111 0.88 11.41 -5.92
C GLU A 111 -0.16 11.77 -6.99
N PRO A 112 0.16 12.73 -7.90
CA PRO A 112 -0.77 13.21 -8.92
C PRO A 112 -1.30 12.11 -9.84
N ALA A 113 -2.32 12.45 -10.61
CA ALA A 113 -2.96 11.54 -11.54
C ALA A 113 -1.97 10.91 -12.52
N ALA A 114 -2.06 9.58 -12.68
CA ALA A 114 -1.25 8.77 -13.58
C ALA A 114 -2.14 7.78 -14.37
N PRO A 115 -3.12 8.28 -15.16
CA PRO A 115 -4.14 7.43 -15.79
C PRO A 115 -3.57 6.41 -16.77
N GLN A 116 -2.40 6.67 -17.38
CA GLN A 116 -1.74 5.73 -18.28
C GLN A 116 -1.08 4.55 -17.56
N GLY A 117 -0.93 4.62 -16.24
CA GLY A 117 -0.30 3.58 -15.42
C GLY A 117 -1.23 2.40 -15.09
N GLU A 118 -2.41 2.34 -15.69
CA GLU A 118 -3.34 1.21 -15.61
C GLU A 118 -4.14 1.06 -16.91
N ALA A 119 -4.49 -0.18 -17.25
CA ALA A 119 -5.18 -0.46 -18.50
C ALA A 119 -6.08 -1.71 -18.43
N ILE A 120 -7.00 -1.81 -19.37
CA ILE A 120 -7.69 -3.05 -19.73
C ILE A 120 -6.99 -3.62 -20.95
N LEU A 121 -6.36 -4.77 -20.78
CA LEU A 121 -5.60 -5.48 -21.80
C LEU A 121 -6.41 -6.62 -22.38
N VAL A 122 -6.20 -6.89 -23.67
CA VAL A 122 -6.74 -8.06 -24.37
C VAL A 122 -5.60 -8.79 -25.10
N PRO A 123 -5.73 -10.09 -25.37
CA PRO A 123 -4.75 -10.81 -26.19
C PRO A 123 -4.52 -10.15 -27.54
N LYS A 124 -3.32 -10.31 -28.13
CA LYS A 124 -2.94 -9.73 -29.41
C LYS A 124 -4.00 -9.93 -30.50
N ASP A 125 -4.48 -11.17 -30.63
CA ASP A 125 -5.42 -11.58 -31.69
C ASP A 125 -6.89 -11.54 -31.23
N SER A 126 -7.16 -10.90 -30.08
CA SER A 126 -8.53 -10.76 -29.57
C SER A 126 -9.44 -10.01 -30.55
N PRO A 127 -10.67 -10.50 -30.76
CA PRO A 127 -11.67 -9.81 -31.58
C PRO A 127 -12.21 -8.53 -30.92
N LEU A 128 -11.98 -8.35 -29.61
CA LEU A 128 -12.45 -7.18 -28.86
C LEU A 128 -11.72 -5.92 -29.34
N LYS A 129 -12.46 -4.91 -29.82
CA LYS A 129 -11.90 -3.66 -30.37
C LYS A 129 -12.34 -2.44 -29.58
N THR A 130 -13.50 -2.51 -28.91
CA THR A 130 -14.13 -1.42 -28.18
C THR A 130 -14.49 -1.86 -26.76
N LEU A 131 -14.74 -0.90 -25.86
CA LEU A 131 -15.21 -1.19 -24.51
C LEU A 131 -16.58 -1.90 -24.50
N ALA A 132 -17.44 -1.64 -25.51
CA ALA A 132 -18.74 -2.31 -25.62
C ALA A 132 -18.60 -3.83 -25.88
N ASP A 133 -17.50 -4.26 -26.50
CA ASP A 133 -17.22 -5.69 -26.75
C ASP A 133 -16.93 -6.48 -25.46
N LEU A 134 -16.75 -5.80 -24.33
CA LEU A 134 -16.58 -6.45 -23.01
C LEU A 134 -17.88 -7.08 -22.50
N LYS A 135 -19.04 -6.74 -23.07
CA LYS A 135 -20.32 -7.36 -22.69
C LYS A 135 -20.28 -8.87 -22.83
N GLY A 136 -20.65 -9.58 -21.75
CA GLY A 136 -20.63 -11.04 -21.65
C GLY A 136 -19.23 -11.65 -21.47
N ARG A 137 -18.16 -10.86 -21.45
CA ARG A 137 -16.77 -11.34 -21.34
C ARG A 137 -16.34 -11.56 -19.91
N THR A 138 -15.29 -12.35 -19.74
CA THR A 138 -14.64 -12.61 -18.46
C THR A 138 -13.39 -11.72 -18.35
N ILE A 139 -13.37 -10.82 -17.36
CA ILE A 139 -12.28 -9.88 -17.13
C ILE A 139 -11.58 -10.25 -15.82
N ALA A 140 -10.28 -10.54 -15.89
CA ALA A 140 -9.45 -10.73 -14.70
C ALA A 140 -9.05 -9.38 -14.10
N LEU A 141 -9.14 -9.24 -12.78
CA LEU A 141 -8.70 -8.06 -12.04
C LEU A 141 -8.56 -8.37 -10.54
N ASN A 142 -7.86 -7.52 -9.80
CA ASN A 142 -7.83 -7.62 -8.35
C ASN A 142 -9.02 -6.83 -7.75
N LYS A 143 -9.85 -7.52 -6.96
CA LYS A 143 -11.06 -6.93 -6.36
C LYS A 143 -10.72 -5.75 -5.46
N GLY A 144 -11.40 -4.63 -5.65
CA GLY A 144 -11.20 -3.42 -4.82
C GLY A 144 -9.92 -2.64 -5.11
N SER A 145 -9.17 -3.00 -6.17
CA SER A 145 -8.02 -2.23 -6.65
C SER A 145 -8.43 -1.11 -7.61
N ASN A 146 -7.47 -0.27 -8.02
CA ASN A 146 -7.71 0.82 -8.98
C ASN A 146 -8.33 0.32 -10.28
N VAL A 147 -7.82 -0.78 -10.83
CA VAL A 147 -8.35 -1.34 -12.07
C VAL A 147 -9.77 -1.89 -11.94
N HIS A 148 -10.26 -2.11 -10.71
CA HIS A 148 -11.67 -2.36 -10.49
C HIS A 148 -12.50 -1.09 -10.74
N TYR A 149 -11.99 0.07 -10.30
CA TYR A 149 -12.62 1.36 -10.59
C TYR A 149 -12.52 1.72 -12.07
N LEU A 150 -11.33 1.49 -12.69
CA LEU A 150 -11.17 1.65 -14.14
C LEU A 150 -12.20 0.82 -14.91
N LEU A 151 -12.38 -0.46 -14.57
CA LEU A 151 -13.38 -1.32 -15.25
C LEU A 151 -14.80 -0.76 -15.09
N VAL A 152 -15.19 -0.37 -13.88
CA VAL A 152 -16.50 0.22 -13.60
C VAL A 152 -16.74 1.45 -14.48
N LYS A 153 -15.78 2.37 -14.51
CA LYS A 153 -15.91 3.63 -15.27
C LYS A 153 -15.81 3.43 -16.79
N ALA A 154 -15.00 2.49 -17.25
CA ALA A 154 -14.90 2.13 -18.66
C ALA A 154 -16.21 1.52 -19.19
N LEU A 155 -16.84 0.65 -18.41
CA LEU A 155 -18.16 0.07 -18.75
C LEU A 155 -19.26 1.12 -18.73
N GLU A 156 -19.27 2.02 -17.74
CA GLU A 156 -20.20 3.16 -17.67
C GLU A 156 -20.09 4.03 -18.93
N GLN A 157 -18.87 4.37 -19.35
CA GLN A 157 -18.63 5.15 -20.57
C GLN A 157 -19.12 4.44 -21.84
N ALA A 158 -19.03 3.10 -21.87
CA ALA A 158 -19.52 2.29 -22.98
C ALA A 158 -21.03 1.99 -22.94
N GLY A 159 -21.75 2.43 -21.90
CA GLY A 159 -23.16 2.09 -21.70
C GLY A 159 -23.38 0.60 -21.41
N VAL A 160 -22.39 -0.12 -20.91
CA VAL A 160 -22.46 -1.53 -20.55
C VAL A 160 -22.69 -1.66 -19.04
N PRO A 161 -23.81 -2.25 -18.60
CA PRO A 161 -24.01 -2.52 -17.17
C PRO A 161 -22.89 -3.39 -16.59
N TYR A 162 -22.43 -3.08 -15.38
CA TYR A 162 -21.39 -3.87 -14.69
C TYR A 162 -21.82 -5.34 -14.51
N SER A 163 -23.11 -5.60 -14.34
CA SER A 163 -23.68 -6.96 -14.26
C SER A 163 -23.57 -7.76 -15.55
N ASP A 164 -23.32 -7.12 -16.69
CA ASP A 164 -23.24 -7.76 -18.00
C ASP A 164 -21.85 -8.30 -18.33
N VAL A 165 -20.87 -8.14 -17.41
CA VAL A 165 -19.54 -8.72 -17.51
C VAL A 165 -19.30 -9.74 -16.40
N LYS A 166 -18.38 -10.69 -16.62
CA LYS A 166 -17.97 -11.65 -15.60
C LYS A 166 -16.61 -11.21 -15.05
N THR A 167 -16.54 -10.95 -13.75
CA THR A 167 -15.27 -10.59 -13.10
C THR A 167 -14.59 -11.82 -12.49
N ALA A 168 -13.34 -12.08 -12.89
CA ALA A 168 -12.47 -13.06 -12.25
C ALA A 168 -11.54 -12.33 -11.29
N PHE A 169 -11.83 -12.41 -9.97
CA PHE A 169 -11.06 -11.74 -8.94
C PHE A 169 -9.79 -12.54 -8.60
N LEU A 170 -8.66 -12.08 -9.11
CA LEU A 170 -7.37 -12.76 -9.02
C LEU A 170 -6.28 -11.80 -8.52
N THR A 171 -5.20 -12.36 -7.96
CA THR A 171 -3.97 -11.59 -7.74
C THR A 171 -3.30 -11.25 -9.08
N PRO A 172 -2.41 -10.25 -9.16
CA PRO A 172 -1.73 -9.94 -10.43
C PRO A 172 -1.02 -11.14 -11.07
N ALA A 173 -0.39 -12.01 -10.27
CA ALA A 173 0.31 -13.20 -10.76
C ALA A 173 -0.66 -14.26 -11.33
N ASP A 174 -1.76 -14.53 -10.61
CA ASP A 174 -2.77 -15.50 -11.05
C ASP A 174 -3.54 -14.97 -12.27
N ALA A 175 -3.83 -13.66 -12.30
CA ALA A 175 -4.48 -13.00 -13.44
C ALA A 175 -3.61 -13.07 -14.69
N ARG A 176 -2.29 -12.84 -14.55
CA ARG A 176 -1.34 -13.03 -15.64
C ARG A 176 -1.40 -14.45 -16.19
N ALA A 177 -1.32 -15.43 -15.30
CA ALA A 177 -1.37 -16.85 -15.71
C ALA A 177 -2.70 -17.24 -16.37
N ALA A 178 -3.84 -16.70 -15.89
CA ALA A 178 -5.15 -16.91 -16.51
C ALA A 178 -5.24 -16.25 -17.90
N PHE A 179 -4.69 -15.05 -18.05
CA PHE A 179 -4.65 -14.32 -19.32
C PHE A 179 -3.77 -15.02 -20.36
N GLU A 180 -2.57 -15.48 -19.98
CA GLU A 180 -1.66 -16.23 -20.85
C GLU A 180 -2.26 -17.54 -21.37
N ARG A 181 -3.07 -18.23 -20.54
CA ARG A 181 -3.76 -19.48 -20.94
C ARG A 181 -5.06 -19.24 -21.71
N GLY A 182 -5.48 -18.00 -21.91
CA GLY A 182 -6.76 -17.68 -22.55
C GLY A 182 -7.98 -18.07 -21.71
N SER A 183 -7.82 -18.21 -20.38
CA SER A 183 -8.94 -18.53 -19.46
C SER A 183 -9.81 -17.33 -19.16
N VAL A 184 -9.37 -16.13 -19.53
CA VAL A 184 -10.11 -14.86 -19.44
C VAL A 184 -9.97 -14.10 -20.75
N ASP A 185 -10.98 -13.28 -21.09
CA ASP A 185 -11.02 -12.52 -22.35
C ASP A 185 -10.20 -11.22 -22.26
N ALA A 186 -10.09 -10.64 -21.06
CA ALA A 186 -9.38 -9.40 -20.79
C ALA A 186 -8.75 -9.41 -19.40
N TRP A 187 -7.76 -8.54 -19.21
CA TRP A 187 -7.07 -8.34 -17.94
C TRP A 187 -6.96 -6.86 -17.63
N ALA A 188 -7.61 -6.41 -16.57
CA ALA A 188 -7.43 -5.07 -16.03
C ALA A 188 -6.27 -5.07 -15.04
N ILE A 189 -5.22 -4.29 -15.31
CA ILE A 189 -3.95 -4.34 -14.58
C ILE A 189 -3.22 -2.99 -14.63
N TRP A 190 -2.32 -2.77 -13.69
CA TRP A 190 -1.48 -1.59 -13.53
C TRP A 190 -0.01 -1.89 -13.81
N ASP A 191 0.78 -0.83 -14.02
CA ASP A 191 2.24 -0.92 -14.17
C ASP A 191 2.94 -1.37 -12.85
N PRO A 192 4.00 -2.15 -12.94
CA PRO A 192 4.73 -2.54 -14.16
C PRO A 192 4.20 -3.78 -14.88
N PHE A 193 3.15 -4.42 -14.36
CA PHE A 193 2.58 -5.64 -14.96
C PHE A 193 1.92 -5.36 -16.32
N GLN A 194 1.33 -4.17 -16.49
CA GLN A 194 0.78 -3.70 -17.76
C GLN A 194 1.89 -3.66 -18.82
N ALA A 195 2.95 -2.92 -18.60
CA ALA A 195 4.09 -2.83 -19.54
C ALA A 195 4.73 -4.20 -19.80
N ALA A 196 4.82 -5.05 -18.78
CA ALA A 196 5.33 -6.40 -18.94
C ALA A 196 4.42 -7.24 -19.86
N ALA A 197 3.11 -7.19 -19.69
CA ALA A 197 2.17 -7.91 -20.56
C ALA A 197 2.21 -7.40 -22.01
N GLU A 198 2.25 -6.08 -22.22
CA GLU A 198 2.39 -5.46 -23.53
C GLU A 198 3.65 -5.93 -24.25
N LYS A 199 4.78 -6.01 -23.56
CA LYS A 199 6.09 -6.33 -24.15
C LYS A 199 6.35 -7.83 -24.28
N THR A 200 5.91 -8.65 -23.30
CA THR A 200 6.25 -10.09 -23.28
C THR A 200 5.15 -10.98 -23.83
N LEU A 201 3.88 -10.54 -23.79
CA LEU A 201 2.72 -11.29 -24.28
C LEU A 201 2.14 -10.67 -25.56
N ALA A 202 2.71 -9.56 -26.03
CA ALA A 202 2.14 -8.75 -27.09
C ALA A 202 0.66 -8.38 -26.81
N ALA A 203 0.29 -8.24 -25.54
CA ALA A 203 -1.05 -7.84 -25.14
C ALA A 203 -1.38 -6.46 -25.73
N ARG A 204 -2.61 -6.33 -26.21
CA ARG A 204 -3.08 -5.07 -26.78
C ARG A 204 -3.90 -4.31 -25.74
N GLN A 205 -3.61 -3.04 -25.58
CA GLN A 205 -4.40 -2.15 -24.75
C GLN A 205 -5.75 -1.89 -25.44
N LEU A 206 -6.85 -2.24 -24.77
CA LEU A 206 -8.21 -1.88 -25.18
C LEU A 206 -8.49 -0.42 -24.79
N THR A 207 -8.12 -0.05 -23.56
CA THR A 207 -8.09 1.31 -23.04
C THR A 207 -7.10 1.42 -21.89
N ASP A 208 -6.68 2.66 -21.57
CA ASP A 208 -6.06 3.01 -20.28
C ASP A 208 -7.04 3.90 -19.47
N GLY A 209 -6.56 4.51 -18.38
CA GLY A 209 -7.35 5.40 -17.55
C GLY A 209 -7.58 6.79 -18.14
N THR A 210 -6.92 7.16 -19.25
CA THR A 210 -6.96 8.51 -19.81
C THR A 210 -8.40 8.90 -20.20
N GLY A 211 -8.88 10.00 -19.61
CA GLY A 211 -10.25 10.48 -19.82
C GLY A 211 -11.34 9.65 -19.11
N ILE A 212 -10.95 8.62 -18.34
CA ILE A 212 -11.86 7.72 -17.62
C ILE A 212 -11.70 7.87 -16.11
N VAL A 213 -10.46 7.69 -15.59
CA VAL A 213 -10.12 7.75 -14.17
C VAL A 213 -8.81 8.50 -13.95
N ALA A 214 -8.57 8.98 -12.74
CA ALA A 214 -7.35 9.71 -12.40
C ALA A 214 -6.17 8.79 -12.09
N ASN A 215 -6.44 7.63 -11.51
CA ASN A 215 -5.43 6.71 -10.98
C ASN A 215 -4.45 7.41 -10.02
N TYR A 216 -5.00 8.09 -9.00
CA TYR A 216 -4.20 8.65 -7.91
C TYR A 216 -3.53 7.53 -7.09
N GLN A 217 -2.34 7.85 -6.56
CA GLN A 217 -1.70 7.03 -5.53
C GLN A 217 -1.80 7.76 -4.19
N PHE A 218 -2.17 7.02 -3.13
CA PHE A 218 -2.31 7.57 -1.79
C PHE A 218 -1.32 6.92 -0.82
N TYR A 219 -0.74 7.75 0.03
CA TYR A 219 -0.01 7.33 1.22
C TYR A 219 -0.97 7.35 2.40
N LEU A 220 -1.00 6.24 3.12
CA LEU A 220 -1.96 5.96 4.16
C LEU A 220 -1.26 5.53 5.44
N SER A 221 -1.83 5.89 6.57
CA SER A 221 -1.35 5.46 7.88
C SER A 221 -2.54 5.11 8.77
N THR A 222 -2.29 4.44 9.91
CA THR A 222 -3.33 4.28 10.92
C THR A 222 -3.55 5.58 11.69
N ARG A 223 -4.78 5.85 12.14
CA ARG A 223 -5.11 7.03 12.96
C ARG A 223 -4.21 7.11 14.19
N SER A 224 -4.10 6.00 14.92
CA SER A 224 -3.27 5.92 16.12
C SER A 224 -1.80 6.23 15.85
N PHE A 225 -1.25 5.79 14.72
CA PHE A 225 0.15 6.06 14.41
C PHE A 225 0.38 7.53 14.02
N VAL A 226 -0.56 8.13 13.26
CA VAL A 226 -0.51 9.57 12.93
C VAL A 226 -0.53 10.42 14.19
N ASP A 227 -1.36 10.05 15.17
CA ASP A 227 -1.51 10.81 16.41
C ASP A 227 -0.30 10.63 17.35
N GLN A 228 0.27 9.42 17.44
CA GLN A 228 1.38 9.10 18.34
C GLN A 228 2.76 9.46 17.78
N ALA A 229 2.93 9.41 16.47
CA ALA A 229 4.23 9.59 15.83
C ALA A 229 4.16 10.45 14.54
N PRO A 230 3.54 11.65 14.57
CA PRO A 230 3.36 12.48 13.39
C PRO A 230 4.68 12.82 12.69
N GLN A 231 5.76 12.98 13.47
CA GLN A 231 7.11 13.25 12.95
C GLN A 231 7.69 12.08 12.16
N VAL A 232 7.30 10.83 12.49
CA VAL A 232 7.73 9.64 11.73
C VAL A 232 7.00 9.57 10.41
N VAL A 233 5.69 9.85 10.40
CA VAL A 233 4.89 9.95 9.16
C VAL A 233 5.49 11.00 8.23
N ASP A 234 5.85 12.17 8.76
CA ASP A 234 6.49 13.25 7.98
C ASP A 234 7.86 12.83 7.45
N ALA A 235 8.65 12.12 8.25
CA ALA A 235 9.95 11.61 7.83
C ALA A 235 9.84 10.56 6.71
N VAL A 236 8.81 9.69 6.75
CA VAL A 236 8.52 8.75 5.67
C VAL A 236 8.15 9.49 4.38
N LEU A 237 7.22 10.46 4.46
CA LEU A 237 6.81 11.26 3.30
C LEU A 237 7.98 12.06 2.70
N ALA A 238 8.87 12.59 3.54
CA ALA A 238 10.08 13.26 3.08
C ALA A 238 11.03 12.29 2.35
N GLY A 239 11.17 11.05 2.84
CA GLY A 239 11.92 10.00 2.13
C GLY A 239 11.30 9.63 0.80
N VAL A 240 9.97 9.52 0.74
CA VAL A 240 9.23 9.31 -0.52
C VAL A 240 9.49 10.46 -1.50
N ALA A 241 9.41 11.71 -1.06
CA ALA A 241 9.67 12.88 -1.90
C ALA A 241 11.10 12.87 -2.47
N GLU A 242 12.09 12.52 -1.66
CA GLU A 242 13.49 12.40 -2.08
C GLU A 242 13.67 11.32 -3.14
N ILE A 243 13.11 10.13 -2.93
CA ILE A 243 13.14 9.04 -3.92
C ILE A 243 12.40 9.44 -5.20
N GLY A 244 11.23 10.06 -5.07
CA GLY A 244 10.46 10.53 -6.23
C GLY A 244 11.24 11.52 -7.09
N ALA A 245 11.91 12.50 -6.46
CA ALA A 245 12.77 13.46 -7.16
C ALA A 245 13.96 12.75 -7.85
N TRP A 246 14.56 11.76 -7.17
CA TRP A 246 15.66 10.98 -7.74
C TRP A 246 15.20 10.15 -8.95
N VAL A 247 14.04 9.47 -8.89
CA VAL A 247 13.47 8.70 -10.03
C VAL A 247 13.23 9.61 -11.22
N LYS A 248 12.64 10.78 -11.01
CA LYS A 248 12.40 11.78 -12.09
C LYS A 248 13.69 12.24 -12.75
N ALA A 249 14.73 12.46 -11.97
CA ALA A 249 16.03 12.90 -12.48
C ALA A 249 16.84 11.78 -13.12
N ASN A 250 16.61 10.51 -12.75
CA ASN A 250 17.43 9.36 -13.12
C ASN A 250 16.58 8.14 -13.56
N PRO A 251 15.67 8.26 -14.55
CA PRO A 251 14.70 7.21 -14.86
C PRO A 251 15.34 5.88 -15.26
N LYS A 252 16.45 5.89 -16.01
CA LYS A 252 17.20 4.68 -16.39
C LYS A 252 17.85 4.02 -15.17
N ALA A 253 18.51 4.79 -14.32
CA ALA A 253 19.10 4.25 -13.10
C ALA A 253 18.01 3.71 -12.16
N ALA A 254 16.85 4.35 -12.10
CA ALA A 254 15.70 3.84 -11.36
C ALA A 254 15.22 2.49 -11.92
N ALA A 255 15.10 2.35 -13.24
CA ALA A 255 14.73 1.08 -13.88
C ALA A 255 15.76 -0.02 -13.57
N ALA A 256 17.05 0.29 -13.62
CA ALA A 256 18.13 -0.65 -13.28
C ALA A 256 18.07 -1.10 -11.81
N GLU A 257 17.77 -0.18 -10.87
CA GLU A 257 17.60 -0.56 -9.46
C GLU A 257 16.31 -1.37 -9.21
N PHE A 258 15.23 -1.07 -9.94
CA PHE A 258 13.96 -1.80 -9.81
C PHE A 258 14.05 -3.23 -10.34
N SER A 259 14.75 -3.43 -11.45
CA SER A 259 14.78 -4.71 -12.18
C SER A 259 15.07 -5.93 -11.30
N PRO A 260 16.15 -5.97 -10.50
CA PRO A 260 16.43 -7.11 -9.63
C PRO A 260 15.42 -7.26 -8.48
N LEU A 261 14.73 -6.18 -8.07
CA LEU A 261 13.78 -6.21 -6.95
C LEU A 261 12.46 -6.89 -7.31
N ILE A 262 12.03 -6.77 -8.57
CA ILE A 262 10.71 -7.25 -9.02
C ILE A 262 10.78 -8.28 -10.15
N GLY A 263 11.96 -8.51 -10.72
CA GLY A 263 12.18 -9.52 -11.77
C GLY A 263 11.63 -9.13 -13.15
N ILE A 264 11.53 -7.82 -13.43
CA ILE A 264 11.09 -7.29 -14.74
C ILE A 264 12.27 -6.58 -15.40
N PRO A 265 12.55 -6.84 -16.70
CA PRO A 265 13.67 -6.22 -17.43
C PRO A 265 13.63 -4.69 -17.45
N GLU A 266 14.80 -4.06 -17.36
CA GLU A 266 14.96 -2.59 -17.32
C GLU A 266 14.19 -1.85 -18.43
N PRO A 267 14.25 -2.26 -19.73
CA PRO A 267 13.53 -1.54 -20.79
C PRO A 267 12.01 -1.53 -20.62
N ILE A 268 11.45 -2.54 -19.93
CA ILE A 268 10.02 -2.59 -19.60
C ILE A 268 9.73 -1.63 -18.46
N LEU A 269 10.61 -1.60 -17.47
CA LEU A 269 10.48 -0.71 -16.32
C LEU A 269 10.63 0.77 -16.71
N GLU A 270 11.49 1.11 -17.67
CA GLU A 270 11.56 2.48 -18.19
C GLU A 270 10.20 2.95 -18.72
N VAL A 271 9.45 2.07 -19.42
CA VAL A 271 8.10 2.38 -19.89
C VAL A 271 7.12 2.57 -18.70
N ALA A 272 7.15 1.65 -17.74
CA ALA A 272 6.27 1.69 -16.57
C ALA A 272 6.53 2.95 -15.72
N LEU A 273 7.81 3.27 -15.46
CA LEU A 273 8.20 4.43 -14.68
C LEU A 273 7.81 5.75 -15.36
N ALA A 274 7.87 5.81 -16.70
CA ALA A 274 7.48 7.01 -17.45
C ALA A 274 5.97 7.32 -17.38
N ARG A 275 5.12 6.33 -17.07
CA ARG A 275 3.67 6.49 -16.93
C ARG A 275 3.26 6.95 -15.52
N GLN A 276 4.17 6.93 -14.54
CA GLN A 276 3.89 7.29 -13.15
C GLN A 276 4.25 8.75 -12.83
N GLN A 277 3.65 9.26 -11.75
CA GLN A 277 3.99 10.55 -11.18
C GLN A 277 4.68 10.33 -9.81
N TYR A 278 5.76 11.08 -9.55
CA TYR A 278 6.61 10.92 -8.36
C TYR A 278 6.71 12.23 -7.57
N ASP A 279 5.60 12.87 -7.31
CA ASP A 279 5.55 14.17 -6.69
C ASP A 279 4.56 14.15 -5.52
N VAL A 280 5.00 13.55 -4.40
CA VAL A 280 4.13 13.42 -3.22
C VAL A 280 3.72 14.78 -2.67
N LYS A 281 2.41 14.96 -2.48
CA LYS A 281 1.78 16.22 -2.03
C LYS A 281 0.84 15.97 -0.84
N PRO A 282 0.58 17.01 -0.03
CA PRO A 282 -0.52 17.01 0.93
C PRO A 282 -1.87 16.86 0.21
N ILE A 283 -2.82 16.15 0.83
CA ILE A 283 -4.17 16.00 0.26
C ILE A 283 -4.83 17.38 0.11
N THR A 284 -5.28 17.68 -1.10
CA THR A 284 -6.03 18.93 -1.39
C THR A 284 -7.55 18.69 -1.36
N PRO A 285 -8.37 19.74 -1.20
CA PRO A 285 -9.83 19.62 -1.27
C PRO A 285 -10.30 18.97 -2.59
N GLU A 286 -9.67 19.31 -3.71
CA GLU A 286 -10.01 18.78 -5.04
C GLU A 286 -9.77 17.27 -5.12
N VAL A 287 -8.65 16.81 -4.57
CA VAL A 287 -8.32 15.38 -4.51
C VAL A 287 -9.28 14.64 -3.57
N ALA A 288 -9.64 15.24 -2.43
CA ALA A 288 -10.64 14.66 -1.53
C ALA A 288 -12.03 14.54 -2.20
N VAL A 289 -12.45 15.54 -2.98
CA VAL A 289 -13.67 15.49 -3.78
C VAL A 289 -13.60 14.41 -4.86
N ALA A 290 -12.47 14.31 -5.56
CA ALA A 290 -12.27 13.24 -6.55
C ALA A 290 -12.36 11.86 -5.90
N GLN A 291 -11.72 11.67 -4.75
CA GLN A 291 -11.76 10.43 -3.97
C GLN A 291 -13.18 10.11 -3.47
N GLN A 292 -13.99 11.12 -3.10
CA GLN A 292 -15.39 10.92 -2.72
C GLN A 292 -16.20 10.35 -3.88
N LYS A 293 -15.98 10.81 -5.12
CA LYS A 293 -16.66 10.28 -6.30
C LYS A 293 -16.36 8.79 -6.53
N VAL A 294 -15.14 8.33 -6.21
CA VAL A 294 -14.80 6.90 -6.26
C VAL A 294 -15.65 6.12 -5.25
N ALA A 295 -15.77 6.63 -4.03
CA ALA A 295 -16.59 6.02 -2.99
C ALA A 295 -18.07 5.96 -3.37
N ASP A 296 -18.61 7.05 -3.89
CA ASP A 296 -20.01 7.15 -4.30
C ASP A 296 -20.33 6.17 -5.46
N ALA A 297 -19.43 6.02 -6.42
CA ALA A 297 -19.58 5.07 -7.52
C ALA A 297 -19.63 3.61 -7.02
N PHE A 298 -18.72 3.22 -6.12
CA PHE A 298 -18.74 1.87 -5.57
C PHE A 298 -19.96 1.61 -4.69
N HIS A 299 -20.42 2.61 -3.94
CA HIS A 299 -21.64 2.49 -3.15
C HIS A 299 -22.89 2.35 -4.03
N ALA A 300 -23.01 3.15 -5.09
CA ALA A 300 -24.13 3.09 -6.03
C ALA A 300 -24.27 1.72 -6.71
N LEU A 301 -23.14 1.02 -6.93
CA LEU A 301 -23.11 -0.34 -7.46
C LEU A 301 -23.25 -1.44 -6.41
N GLY A 302 -23.41 -1.10 -5.11
CA GLY A 302 -23.48 -2.06 -4.02
C GLY A 302 -22.16 -2.82 -3.78
N LEU A 303 -21.03 -2.30 -4.29
CA LEU A 303 -19.72 -2.91 -4.13
C LEU A 303 -19.08 -2.63 -2.75
N ILE A 304 -19.54 -1.56 -2.08
CA ILE A 304 -19.31 -1.33 -0.65
C ILE A 304 -20.64 -1.30 0.10
N PRO A 305 -20.69 -1.80 1.36
CA PRO A 305 -21.95 -2.05 2.07
C PRO A 305 -22.61 -0.77 2.63
N ARG A 306 -21.88 0.33 2.71
CA ARG A 306 -22.36 1.60 3.30
C ARG A 306 -21.67 2.79 2.64
N PRO A 307 -22.33 3.97 2.61
CA PRO A 307 -21.68 5.18 2.17
C PRO A 307 -20.59 5.57 3.17
N ILE A 308 -19.52 6.18 2.69
CA ILE A 308 -18.43 6.71 3.49
C ILE A 308 -18.16 8.17 3.14
N ARG A 309 -17.55 8.90 4.07
CA ARG A 309 -17.10 10.27 3.86
C ARG A 309 -15.58 10.29 3.90
N ILE A 310 -14.96 10.68 2.81
CA ILE A 310 -13.49 10.79 2.72
C ILE A 310 -12.94 11.78 3.74
N ALA A 311 -13.68 12.87 4.00
CA ALA A 311 -13.30 13.87 5.00
C ALA A 311 -13.03 13.29 6.40
N ASP A 312 -13.70 12.19 6.78
CA ASP A 312 -13.52 11.55 8.09
C ASP A 312 -12.16 10.81 8.22
N ALA A 313 -11.52 10.55 7.08
CA ALA A 313 -10.22 9.87 7.00
C ALA A 313 -9.06 10.79 6.61
N LEU A 314 -9.26 12.10 6.52
CA LEU A 314 -8.18 13.03 6.24
C LEU A 314 -7.33 13.27 7.47
N ARG A 315 -6.03 13.53 7.25
CA ARG A 315 -5.13 14.04 8.30
C ARG A 315 -5.55 15.46 8.66
N ALA A 316 -5.69 15.73 9.94
CA ALA A 316 -5.92 17.11 10.39
C ALA A 316 -4.79 18.04 9.94
N PRO A 317 -5.08 19.31 9.59
CA PRO A 317 -4.05 20.29 9.32
C PRO A 317 -3.06 20.37 10.50
N LYS A 318 -1.78 20.59 10.18
CA LYS A 318 -0.80 20.88 11.25
C LYS A 318 -1.15 22.23 11.85
N SER A 319 -1.37 22.26 13.17
CA SER A 319 -1.51 23.49 13.98
C SER A 319 -0.21 24.27 14.00
#